data_5fadbefdfdb20fde351a2c0006f0f324
#
_entry.id   5fadbefdfdb20fde351a2c0006f0f324
#
_cell.length_a   1.000
_cell.length_b   1.000
_cell.length_c   1.000
_cell.angle_alpha   90.00
_cell.angle_beta   90.00
_cell.angle_gamma   90.00
#
_symmetry.space_group_name_H-M   'P 1'
#
loop_
_entity.id
_entity.type
_entity.pdbx_description
1 polymer ?
#
loop_
_entity_poly.entity_id
_entity_poly.type
_entity_poly.pdbx_seq_one_letter_code
_entity_poly.pdbx_strand_id
1 'polypeptide(L)'
;MSIRTLLGALFAFGALNAFAGGYYGLSGADGVPREWLAGSPFSDYVVPSLVLFVVVGGALALAAIMVLRGHPLASAIACAAAAVLLAWIVVQVAIIGYVSWMQPATFAAGLLMLLLISLLPSTASTGRKVQ
;
A
#
# COMPACT_ATOMS: atom_id res chain seq x y z
N MET A 1 5.90 -21.01 -5.97
CA MET A 1 5.22 -19.73 -6.31
C MET A 1 6.23 -18.76 -6.88
N SER A 2 5.93 -18.16 -8.01
CA SER A 2 6.84 -17.18 -8.62
C SER A 2 6.87 -15.88 -7.81
N ILE A 3 7.95 -15.11 -8.00
CA ILE A 3 8.06 -13.80 -7.34
C ILE A 3 6.93 -12.88 -7.81
N ARG A 4 6.56 -12.93 -9.09
CA ARG A 4 5.45 -12.15 -9.62
C ARG A 4 4.14 -12.48 -8.90
N THR A 5 3.83 -13.76 -8.73
CA THR A 5 2.60 -14.18 -8.05
C THR A 5 2.62 -13.77 -6.59
N LEU A 6 3.76 -13.96 -5.92
CA LEU A 6 3.91 -13.57 -4.52
C LEU A 6 3.73 -12.06 -4.33
N LEU A 7 4.38 -11.27 -5.17
CA LEU A 7 4.30 -9.81 -5.11
C LEU A 7 2.88 -9.33 -5.43
N GLY A 8 2.26 -9.89 -6.47
CA GLY A 8 0.89 -9.56 -6.81
C GLY A 8 -0.09 -9.89 -5.69
N ALA A 9 0.07 -11.03 -5.05
CA ALA A 9 -0.75 -11.42 -3.91
C ALA A 9 -0.56 -10.47 -2.73
N LEU A 10 0.68 -10.05 -2.49
CA LEU A 10 0.98 -9.12 -1.41
C LEU A 10 0.32 -7.75 -1.66
N PHE A 11 0.39 -7.24 -2.89
CA PHE A 11 -0.30 -6.00 -3.26
C PHE A 11 -1.82 -6.15 -3.16
N ALA A 12 -2.37 -7.28 -3.61
CA ALA A 12 -3.82 -7.53 -3.51
C ALA A 12 -4.27 -7.57 -2.06
N PHE A 13 -3.53 -8.25 -1.20
CA PHE A 13 -3.82 -8.30 0.23
C PHE A 13 -3.75 -6.91 0.85
N GLY A 14 -2.73 -6.13 0.49
CA GLY A 14 -2.60 -4.75 0.97
C GLY A 14 -3.77 -3.88 0.50
N ALA A 15 -4.20 -4.03 -0.76
CA ALA A 15 -5.34 -3.30 -1.31
C ALA A 15 -6.62 -3.62 -0.54
N LEU A 16 -6.87 -4.90 -0.27
CA LEU A 16 -8.06 -5.30 0.49
C LEU A 16 -8.04 -4.70 1.89
N ASN A 17 -6.88 -4.71 2.54
CA ASN A 17 -6.75 -4.09 3.86
C ASN A 17 -6.99 -2.58 3.81
N ALA A 18 -6.47 -1.90 2.78
CA ALA A 18 -6.66 -0.46 2.63
C ALA A 18 -8.13 -0.12 2.37
N PHE A 19 -8.80 -0.90 1.52
CA PHE A 19 -10.22 -0.70 1.25
C PHE A 19 -11.05 -0.97 2.51
N ALA A 20 -10.76 -2.03 3.24
CA ALA A 20 -11.47 -2.37 4.47
C ALA A 20 -11.27 -1.30 5.54
N GLY A 21 -10.01 -0.87 5.74
CA GLY A 21 -9.70 0.18 6.71
C GLY A 21 -10.33 1.52 6.35
N GLY A 22 -10.27 1.88 5.06
CA GLY A 22 -10.90 3.10 4.57
C GLY A 22 -12.41 3.08 4.75
N TYR A 23 -13.04 1.95 4.41
CA TYR A 23 -14.48 1.77 4.61
C TYR A 23 -14.85 1.89 6.08
N TYR A 24 -14.07 1.25 6.96
CA TYR A 24 -14.31 1.30 8.40
C TYR A 24 -14.25 2.74 8.91
N GLY A 25 -13.25 3.50 8.48
CA GLY A 25 -13.10 4.90 8.87
C GLY A 25 -14.23 5.78 8.34
N LEU A 26 -14.65 5.56 7.09
CA LEU A 26 -15.77 6.30 6.48
C LEU A 26 -17.10 5.97 7.17
N SER A 27 -17.22 4.77 7.73
CA SER A 27 -18.42 4.34 8.43
C SER A 27 -18.49 4.84 9.88
N GLY A 28 -17.53 5.65 10.33
CA GLY A 28 -17.52 6.25 11.65
C GLY A 28 -16.39 5.80 12.56
N ALA A 29 -15.57 4.84 12.12
CA ALA A 29 -14.40 4.35 12.86
C ALA A 29 -14.75 3.95 14.31
N ASP A 30 -15.80 3.16 14.47
CA ASP A 30 -16.27 2.72 15.80
C ASP A 30 -15.12 2.06 16.56
N GLY A 31 -14.95 2.48 17.83
CA GLY A 31 -13.90 1.93 18.69
C GLY A 31 -12.53 2.55 18.47
N VAL A 32 -12.36 3.45 17.50
CA VAL A 32 -11.10 4.17 17.30
C VAL A 32 -11.20 5.54 17.95
N PRO A 33 -10.32 5.88 18.93
CA PRO A 33 -10.39 7.15 19.60
C PRO A 33 -10.15 8.32 18.67
N ARG A 34 -11.00 9.35 18.76
CA ARG A 34 -10.81 10.58 17.98
C ARG A 34 -9.67 11.42 18.51
N GLU A 35 -9.29 11.25 19.77
CA GLU A 35 -8.15 11.96 20.34
C GLU A 35 -6.83 11.60 19.67
N TRP A 36 -6.77 10.50 18.93
CA TRP A 36 -5.59 10.17 18.14
C TRP A 36 -5.35 11.21 17.02
N LEU A 37 -6.40 11.95 16.65
CA LEU A 37 -6.29 13.02 15.64
C LEU A 37 -5.88 14.37 16.24
N ALA A 38 -5.69 14.43 17.57
CA ALA A 38 -5.26 15.67 18.23
C ALA A 38 -3.92 16.13 17.64
N GLY A 39 -3.84 17.42 17.32
CA GLY A 39 -2.66 17.99 16.68
C GLY A 39 -2.66 17.89 15.16
N SER A 40 -3.59 17.13 14.56
CA SER A 40 -3.74 17.07 13.13
C SER A 40 -4.80 18.07 12.64
N PRO A 41 -4.85 18.39 11.33
CA PRO A 41 -5.91 19.25 10.80
C PRO A 41 -7.27 18.57 10.70
N PHE A 42 -7.39 17.30 11.08
CA PHE A 42 -8.61 16.51 10.92
C PHE A 42 -9.37 16.43 12.23
N SER A 43 -10.69 16.63 12.17
CA SER A 43 -11.59 16.49 13.30
C SER A 43 -12.23 15.09 13.39
N ASP A 44 -12.17 14.34 12.30
CA ASP A 44 -12.66 12.96 12.23
C ASP A 44 -11.80 12.17 11.24
N TYR A 45 -12.18 10.91 10.99
CA TYR A 45 -11.41 10.02 10.14
C TYR A 45 -11.86 10.02 8.67
N VAL A 46 -12.76 10.92 8.27
CA VAL A 46 -13.33 10.90 6.91
C VAL A 46 -12.25 11.16 5.86
N VAL A 47 -11.49 12.25 5.99
CA VAL A 47 -10.46 12.59 4.99
C VAL A 47 -9.33 11.56 4.99
N PRO A 48 -8.74 11.20 6.16
CA PRO A 48 -7.73 10.14 6.15
C PRO A 48 -8.24 8.83 5.57
N SER A 49 -9.50 8.48 5.84
CA SER A 49 -10.09 7.25 5.33
C SER A 49 -10.30 7.28 3.83
N LEU A 50 -10.68 8.43 3.27
CA LEU A 50 -10.76 8.60 1.82
C LEU A 50 -9.40 8.44 1.16
N VAL A 51 -8.35 9.01 1.74
CA VAL A 51 -7.00 8.86 1.22
C VAL A 51 -6.59 7.39 1.27
N LEU A 52 -6.83 6.72 2.39
CA LEU A 52 -6.50 5.30 2.53
C LEU A 52 -7.26 4.45 1.49
N PHE A 53 -8.56 4.69 1.34
CA PHE A 53 -9.39 3.91 0.42
C PHE A 53 -9.01 4.16 -1.03
N VAL A 54 -8.95 5.43 -1.44
CA VAL A 54 -8.77 5.78 -2.85
C VAL A 54 -7.30 5.76 -3.26
N VAL A 55 -6.46 6.49 -2.55
CA VAL A 55 -5.06 6.66 -2.96
C VAL A 55 -4.27 5.40 -2.66
N VAL A 56 -4.25 4.96 -1.41
CA VAL A 56 -3.45 3.80 -1.01
C VAL A 56 -4.06 2.53 -1.58
N GLY A 57 -5.34 2.30 -1.37
CA GLY A 57 -6.04 1.12 -1.87
C GLY A 57 -6.01 1.04 -3.38
N GLY A 58 -6.28 2.16 -4.07
CA GLY A 58 -6.26 2.21 -5.53
C GLY A 58 -4.88 1.94 -6.10
N ALA A 59 -3.84 2.52 -5.51
CA ALA A 59 -2.46 2.30 -5.95
C ALA A 59 -2.06 0.83 -5.79
N LEU A 60 -2.37 0.23 -4.63
CA LEU A 60 -2.04 -1.17 -4.37
C LEU A 60 -2.83 -2.12 -5.29
N ALA A 61 -4.11 -1.82 -5.53
CA ALA A 61 -4.92 -2.64 -6.43
C ALA A 61 -4.40 -2.57 -7.87
N LEU A 62 -4.06 -1.37 -8.34
CA LEU A 62 -3.48 -1.20 -9.67
C LEU A 62 -2.17 -1.97 -9.79
N ALA A 63 -1.30 -1.85 -8.78
CA ALA A 63 -0.02 -2.56 -8.76
C ALA A 63 -0.24 -4.07 -8.81
N ALA A 64 -1.21 -4.59 -8.05
CA ALA A 64 -1.52 -6.02 -8.06
C ALA A 64 -1.91 -6.49 -9.46
N ILE A 65 -2.80 -5.76 -10.13
CA ILE A 65 -3.27 -6.09 -11.46
C ILE A 65 -2.10 -6.07 -12.46
N MET A 66 -1.33 -4.99 -12.44
CA MET A 66 -0.22 -4.82 -13.38
C MET A 66 0.86 -5.88 -13.21
N VAL A 67 1.21 -6.20 -11.95
CA VAL A 67 2.22 -7.21 -11.65
C VAL A 67 1.73 -8.59 -12.07
N LEU A 68 0.48 -8.95 -11.73
CA LEU A 68 -0.05 -10.27 -12.06
C LEU A 68 -0.22 -10.46 -13.58
N ARG A 69 -0.47 -9.38 -14.32
CA ARG A 69 -0.56 -9.43 -15.79
C ARG A 69 0.78 -9.35 -16.48
N GLY A 70 1.87 -9.08 -15.75
CA GLY A 70 3.18 -8.93 -16.34
C GLY A 70 3.30 -7.72 -17.26
N HIS A 71 2.56 -6.64 -16.96
CA HIS A 71 2.59 -5.42 -17.76
C HIS A 71 4.00 -4.81 -17.79
N PRO A 72 4.43 -4.22 -18.93
CA PRO A 72 5.76 -3.61 -19.02
C PRO A 72 6.04 -2.53 -17.98
N LEU A 73 5.01 -1.81 -17.51
CA LEU A 73 5.16 -0.77 -16.51
C LEU A 73 4.93 -1.28 -15.08
N ALA A 74 4.79 -2.60 -14.90
CA ALA A 74 4.46 -3.17 -13.58
C ALA A 74 5.47 -2.77 -12.51
N SER A 75 6.77 -2.83 -12.80
CA SER A 75 7.79 -2.47 -11.82
C SER A 75 7.69 -1.01 -11.40
N ALA A 76 7.47 -0.10 -12.35
CA ALA A 76 7.33 1.33 -12.05
C ALA A 76 6.09 1.60 -11.20
N ILE A 77 4.96 1.02 -11.58
CA ILE A 77 3.69 1.19 -10.84
C ILE A 77 3.81 0.55 -9.45
N ALA A 78 4.43 -0.63 -9.36
CA ALA A 78 4.62 -1.30 -8.08
C ALA A 78 5.52 -0.48 -7.14
N CYS A 79 6.60 0.10 -7.66
CA CYS A 79 7.47 0.98 -6.86
C CYS A 79 6.70 2.20 -6.36
N ALA A 80 5.89 2.81 -7.22
CA ALA A 80 5.08 3.97 -6.84
C ALA A 80 4.07 3.57 -5.75
N ALA A 81 3.42 2.41 -5.89
CA ALA A 81 2.44 1.94 -4.92
C ALA A 81 3.09 1.63 -3.57
N ALA A 82 4.25 0.97 -3.57
CA ALA A 82 4.99 0.70 -2.34
C ALA A 82 5.42 2.00 -1.66
N ALA A 83 5.87 2.98 -2.44
CA ALA A 83 6.25 4.29 -1.91
C ALA A 83 5.05 5.00 -1.30
N VAL A 84 3.88 4.92 -1.93
CA VAL A 84 2.64 5.50 -1.39
C VAL A 84 2.29 4.85 -0.05
N LEU A 85 2.38 3.52 0.04
CA LEU A 85 2.11 2.80 1.27
C LEU A 85 3.06 3.22 2.40
N LEU A 86 4.37 3.26 2.10
CA LEU A 86 5.37 3.65 3.08
C LEU A 86 5.17 5.09 3.53
N ALA A 87 4.89 6.00 2.59
CA ALA A 87 4.61 7.40 2.90
C ALA A 87 3.36 7.52 3.80
N TRP A 88 2.32 6.74 3.51
CA TRP A 88 1.11 6.73 4.32
C TRP A 88 1.43 6.37 5.78
N ILE A 89 2.22 5.32 6.00
CA ILE A 89 2.56 4.88 7.35
C ILE A 89 3.44 5.92 8.06
N VAL A 90 4.40 6.52 7.36
CA VAL A 90 5.25 7.56 7.95
C VAL A 90 4.42 8.75 8.39
N VAL A 91 3.51 9.22 7.53
CA VAL A 91 2.63 10.34 7.85
C VAL A 91 1.71 9.97 9.02
N GLN A 92 1.17 8.75 9.02
CA GLN A 92 0.29 8.29 10.09
C GLN A 92 1.01 8.31 11.43
N VAL A 93 2.23 7.77 11.48
CA VAL A 93 3.00 7.74 12.73
C VAL A 93 3.38 9.17 13.16
N ALA A 94 3.68 10.05 12.21
CA ALA A 94 4.02 11.43 12.52
C ALA A 94 2.83 12.19 13.14
N ILE A 95 1.61 11.88 12.70
CA ILE A 95 0.40 12.58 13.16
C ILE A 95 -0.14 11.97 14.46
N ILE A 96 -0.32 10.65 14.49
CA ILE A 96 -0.99 9.99 15.63
C ILE A 96 -0.03 9.18 16.51
N GLY A 97 1.22 9.07 16.14
CA GLY A 97 2.21 8.30 16.87
C GLY A 97 2.05 6.80 16.70
N TYR A 98 2.83 6.05 17.47
CA TYR A 98 2.74 4.59 17.46
C TYR A 98 1.57 4.17 18.35
N VAL A 99 0.53 3.63 17.72
CA VAL A 99 -0.70 3.24 18.44
C VAL A 99 -1.08 1.77 18.19
N SER A 100 -0.45 1.09 17.22
CA SER A 100 -0.83 -0.28 16.86
C SER A 100 0.36 -1.03 16.27
N TRP A 101 0.43 -2.35 16.57
CA TRP A 101 1.43 -3.22 15.98
C TRP A 101 1.30 -3.31 14.45
N MET A 102 0.12 -2.94 13.92
CA MET A 102 -0.09 -2.97 12.47
C MET A 102 0.75 -1.92 11.74
N GLN A 103 1.15 -0.84 12.41
CA GLN A 103 1.99 0.18 11.81
C GLN A 103 3.36 -0.36 11.39
N PRO A 104 4.16 -0.98 12.28
CA PRO A 104 5.41 -1.58 11.85
C PRO A 104 5.21 -2.78 10.93
N ALA A 105 4.13 -3.54 11.09
CA ALA A 105 3.83 -4.67 10.21
C ALA A 105 3.59 -4.19 8.78
N THR A 106 2.84 -3.11 8.62
CA THR A 106 2.56 -2.52 7.30
C THR A 106 3.82 -1.91 6.69
N PHE A 107 4.63 -1.25 7.51
CA PHE A 107 5.92 -0.71 7.05
C PHE A 107 6.83 -1.83 6.55
N ALA A 108 6.93 -2.92 7.30
CA ALA A 108 7.70 -4.09 6.89
C ALA A 108 7.17 -4.69 5.58
N ALA A 109 5.85 -4.74 5.41
CA ALA A 109 5.24 -5.22 4.17
C ALA A 109 5.64 -4.33 2.98
N GLY A 110 5.65 -3.01 3.17
CA GLY A 110 6.10 -2.08 2.13
C GLY A 110 7.55 -2.29 1.73
N LEU A 111 8.42 -2.51 2.71
CA LEU A 111 9.83 -2.82 2.45
C LEU A 111 9.98 -4.15 1.72
N LEU A 112 9.19 -5.15 2.10
CA LEU A 112 9.18 -6.46 1.43
C LEU A 112 8.71 -6.31 -0.03
N MET A 113 7.71 -5.47 -0.28
CA MET A 113 7.27 -5.16 -1.64
C MET A 113 8.41 -4.61 -2.48
N LEU A 114 9.17 -3.65 -1.94
CA LEU A 114 10.32 -3.08 -2.66
C LEU A 114 11.39 -4.14 -2.93
N LEU A 115 11.66 -5.00 -1.96
CA LEU A 115 12.62 -6.09 -2.15
C LEU A 115 12.17 -7.03 -3.27
N LEU A 116 10.92 -7.45 -3.24
CA LEU A 116 10.38 -8.37 -4.26
C LEU A 116 10.36 -7.72 -5.64
N ILE A 117 10.09 -6.41 -5.71
CA ILE A 117 10.14 -5.67 -6.98
C ILE A 117 11.55 -5.74 -7.56
N SER A 118 12.58 -5.58 -6.72
CA SER A 118 13.97 -5.64 -7.16
C SER A 118 14.36 -7.00 -7.72
N LEU A 119 13.63 -8.05 -7.33
CA LEU A 119 13.87 -9.42 -7.78
C LEU A 119 13.03 -9.80 -9.00
N LEU A 120 12.11 -8.93 -9.44
CA LEU A 120 11.29 -9.20 -10.63
C LEU A 120 12.17 -9.17 -11.89
N PRO A 121 11.97 -10.13 -12.80
CA PRO A 121 12.62 -10.04 -14.12
C PRO A 121 12.12 -8.82 -14.88
N SER A 122 13.04 -8.04 -15.43
CA SER A 122 12.69 -6.89 -16.26
C SER A 122 12.15 -7.37 -17.59
N THR A 123 10.99 -6.87 -18.01
CA THR A 123 10.41 -7.19 -19.32
C THR A 123 11.34 -6.74 -20.45
N ALA A 124 11.94 -5.55 -20.33
CA ALA A 124 12.87 -5.03 -21.32
C ALA A 124 14.16 -5.88 -21.38
N SER A 125 14.69 -6.26 -20.21
CA SER A 125 15.87 -7.11 -20.13
C SER A 125 15.61 -8.49 -20.74
N THR A 126 14.44 -9.07 -20.47
CA THR A 126 14.04 -10.36 -21.05
C THR A 126 13.92 -10.26 -22.57
N GLY A 127 13.35 -9.19 -23.07
CA GLY A 127 13.25 -8.95 -24.51
C GLY A 127 14.62 -8.88 -25.18
N ARG A 128 15.56 -8.20 -24.55
CA ARG A 128 16.92 -8.12 -25.08
C ARG A 128 17.62 -9.47 -25.12
N LYS A 129 17.42 -10.31 -24.12
CA LYS A 129 18.03 -11.64 -24.08
C LYS A 129 17.50 -12.56 -25.16
N VAL A 130 16.26 -12.36 -25.58
CA VAL A 130 15.63 -13.17 -26.61
C VAL A 130 16.15 -12.77 -27.99
N GLN A 131 16.51 -11.52 -28.17
CA GLN A 131 17.08 -11.02 -29.44
C GLN A 131 18.51 -11.46 -29.60
#